data_81e3ae69f95b9c38e6f3e4a92b474430
#
_entry.id   81e3ae69f95b9c38e6f3e4a92b474430
#
_cell.length_a   1.000
_cell.length_b   1.000
_cell.length_c   1.000
_cell.angle_alpha   90.00
_cell.angle_beta   90.00
_cell.angle_gamma   90.00
#
_symmetry.space_group_name_H-M   'P 1'
#
loop_
_entity.id
_entity.type
_entity.pdbx_description
1 polymer ?
#
loop_
_entity_poly.entity_id
_entity_poly.type
_entity_poly.pdbx_seq_one_letter_code
_entity_poly.pdbx_strand_id
1 'polypeptide(L)'
;MADKAGSKKVQVKGSKGKVKVNLKQAKLYDITKSIAQRMSEERFSLTCAPGGENHAGMEIIGRMPVKGEGFTAPDIEGLSTYFENLGFDSSVLNLNNQSGRVSILGLGSDDQARVLLLREWVQTAFEATTVQDIYRELAADAWDAEYLDKNKYRTEIIDGVETKVRGKRMNKRARTNLCYVAGREQEPDVWKGKGRIVDLKKKTVLNQAVDRLRSMIEAGLIAIESKTKVEINVVEGNRYYNLKNTGIGFHGDTERVVVICISIGCDNYPMRWQWFKDGMPVGEPIDITLNCGDVYIMSEKAVGADWKLRSIYTLRHAAGAKKYT
;
A
#
# COMPACT_ATOMS: atom_id res chain seq x y z
N MET A 1 -49.69 -17.34 5.74
CA MET A 1 -48.86 -18.54 5.67
C MET A 1 -47.49 -18.11 5.10
N ALA A 2 -46.48 -18.05 5.94
CA ALA A 2 -45.17 -17.56 5.58
C ALA A 2 -44.22 -18.74 5.50
N ASP A 3 -43.64 -18.95 4.31
CA ASP A 3 -42.68 -20.01 4.07
C ASP A 3 -41.30 -19.63 4.60
N LYS A 4 -40.79 -20.48 5.46
CA LYS A 4 -39.42 -20.39 6.01
C LYS A 4 -38.47 -21.06 5.03
N ALA A 5 -37.63 -20.27 4.36
CA ALA A 5 -36.50 -20.81 3.59
C ALA A 5 -35.39 -21.28 4.53
N GLY A 6 -35.21 -22.60 4.64
CA GLY A 6 -34.16 -23.23 5.44
C GLY A 6 -32.79 -23.17 4.80
N SER A 7 -31.80 -22.71 5.55
CA SER A 7 -30.39 -22.73 5.16
C SER A 7 -29.84 -24.16 5.19
N LYS A 8 -29.48 -24.73 4.04
CA LYS A 8 -28.78 -26.01 3.93
C LYS A 8 -27.31 -25.88 4.40
N LYS A 9 -26.95 -26.60 5.46
CA LYS A 9 -25.57 -26.80 5.89
C LYS A 9 -24.96 -27.95 5.07
N VAL A 10 -23.88 -27.64 4.34
CA VAL A 10 -23.04 -28.67 3.71
C VAL A 10 -21.97 -29.08 4.72
N GLN A 11 -22.00 -30.35 5.16
CA GLN A 11 -20.95 -30.94 5.97
C GLN A 11 -19.91 -31.64 5.08
N VAL A 12 -18.67 -31.20 5.12
CA VAL A 12 -17.53 -31.93 4.57
C VAL A 12 -16.85 -32.64 5.73
N LYS A 13 -16.83 -33.98 5.70
CA LYS A 13 -16.12 -34.82 6.66
C LYS A 13 -14.65 -34.93 6.23
N GLY A 14 -13.76 -34.32 6.99
CA GLY A 14 -12.31 -34.55 6.95
C GLY A 14 -11.75 -34.49 8.37
N SER A 15 -10.87 -35.42 8.70
CA SER A 15 -10.40 -35.75 10.05
C SER A 15 -9.67 -34.60 10.74
N LYS A 16 -10.02 -34.39 12.02
CA LYS A 16 -9.32 -33.64 13.08
C LYS A 16 -9.22 -32.12 12.92
N GLY A 17 -10.14 -31.41 13.57
CA GLY A 17 -10.09 -29.98 13.82
C GLY A 17 -11.24 -29.23 13.14
N LYS A 18 -12.33 -28.97 13.89
CA LYS A 18 -13.42 -28.12 13.42
C LYS A 18 -12.92 -26.67 13.30
N VAL A 19 -12.45 -26.28 12.13
CA VAL A 19 -12.29 -24.86 11.79
C VAL A 19 -13.68 -24.32 11.47
N LYS A 20 -14.27 -23.56 12.37
CA LYS A 20 -15.46 -22.76 12.08
C LYS A 20 -15.04 -21.62 11.15
N VAL A 21 -15.12 -21.82 9.85
CA VAL A 21 -15.01 -20.73 8.88
C VAL A 21 -16.25 -19.86 9.03
N ASN A 22 -16.05 -18.63 9.47
CA ASN A 22 -17.11 -17.65 9.62
C ASN A 22 -17.47 -17.08 8.23
N LEU A 23 -18.34 -17.74 7.51
CA LEU A 23 -18.80 -17.43 6.15
C LEU A 23 -19.47 -16.06 5.99
N LYS A 24 -19.60 -15.26 7.06
CA LYS A 24 -20.19 -13.91 7.01
C LYS A 24 -19.20 -12.81 6.55
N GLN A 25 -17.92 -13.09 6.40
CA GLN A 25 -16.93 -12.08 6.01
C GLN A 25 -16.25 -12.29 4.64
N ALA A 26 -16.34 -13.47 4.05
CA ALA A 26 -16.09 -13.58 2.63
C ALA A 26 -17.33 -12.99 1.94
N LYS A 27 -17.27 -11.76 1.43
CA LYS A 27 -18.16 -11.37 0.33
C LYS A 27 -17.98 -12.48 -0.70
N LEU A 28 -18.99 -13.33 -0.87
CA LEU A 28 -19.04 -14.27 -1.98
C LEU A 28 -18.60 -13.47 -3.21
N TYR A 29 -17.57 -13.95 -3.87
CA TYR A 29 -17.15 -13.45 -5.17
C TYR A 29 -18.41 -13.36 -5.99
N ASP A 30 -18.88 -12.16 -6.30
CA ASP A 30 -20.08 -11.97 -7.07
C ASP A 30 -19.77 -12.38 -8.52
N ILE A 31 -19.95 -13.66 -8.79
CA ILE A 31 -19.68 -14.29 -10.09
C ILE A 31 -20.53 -13.69 -11.21
N THR A 32 -21.55 -12.89 -10.88
CA THR A 32 -22.39 -12.21 -11.86
C THR A 32 -21.75 -10.95 -12.42
N LYS A 33 -20.77 -10.36 -11.72
CA LYS A 33 -20.06 -9.17 -12.18
C LYS A 33 -18.89 -9.50 -13.08
N SER A 34 -18.75 -8.77 -14.17
CA SER A 34 -17.55 -8.82 -15.00
C SER A 34 -16.30 -8.37 -14.22
N ILE A 35 -15.11 -8.74 -14.69
CA ILE A 35 -13.84 -8.29 -14.07
C ILE A 35 -13.76 -6.76 -14.09
N ALA A 36 -14.10 -6.10 -15.19
CA ALA A 36 -14.11 -4.65 -15.30
C ALA A 36 -15.03 -3.98 -14.28
N GLN A 37 -16.22 -4.52 -14.04
CA GLN A 37 -17.14 -4.03 -13.02
C GLN A 37 -16.56 -4.17 -11.60
N ARG A 38 -15.89 -5.28 -11.29
CA ARG A 38 -15.25 -5.48 -9.99
C ARG A 38 -14.07 -4.55 -9.81
N MET A 39 -13.23 -4.40 -10.82
CA MET A 39 -12.11 -3.47 -10.82
C MET A 39 -12.56 -2.05 -10.54
N SER A 40 -13.70 -1.60 -11.08
CA SER A 40 -14.20 -0.24 -10.83
C SER A 40 -14.75 -0.01 -9.41
N GLU A 41 -14.96 -1.06 -8.60
CA GLU A 41 -15.52 -0.98 -7.25
C GLU A 41 -14.48 -1.02 -6.14
N GLU A 42 -13.24 -1.39 -6.44
CA GLU A 42 -12.17 -1.51 -5.45
C GLU A 42 -10.80 -1.12 -6.02
N ARG A 43 -9.84 -0.95 -5.13
CA ARG A 43 -8.48 -0.57 -5.45
C ARG A 43 -7.48 -1.40 -4.69
N PHE A 44 -6.39 -1.77 -5.35
CA PHE A 44 -5.19 -2.32 -4.75
C PHE A 44 -4.03 -1.35 -4.95
N SER A 45 -3.32 -1.01 -3.88
CA SER A 45 -2.04 -0.32 -3.92
C SER A 45 -0.96 -1.29 -3.47
N LEU A 46 0.04 -1.49 -4.31
CA LEU A 46 1.09 -2.47 -4.13
C LEU A 46 2.41 -1.72 -3.94
N THR A 47 2.81 -1.52 -2.69
CA THR A 47 4.02 -0.78 -2.33
C THR A 47 5.22 -1.72 -2.29
N CYS A 48 6.11 -1.55 -3.26
CA CYS A 48 7.37 -2.27 -3.39
C CYS A 48 8.46 -1.54 -2.60
N ALA A 49 9.12 -2.21 -1.66
CA ALA A 49 10.12 -1.62 -0.78
C ALA A 49 11.07 -2.67 -0.20
N PRO A 50 12.20 -2.27 0.43
CA PRO A 50 13.06 -3.18 1.19
C PRO A 50 12.34 -3.85 2.36
N GLY A 51 11.35 -3.19 2.93
CA GLY A 51 10.53 -3.68 4.03
C GLY A 51 9.14 -3.09 4.04
N GLY A 52 8.28 -3.67 4.88
CA GLY A 52 6.90 -3.22 5.08
C GLY A 52 6.30 -3.84 6.33
N GLU A 53 5.11 -3.37 6.71
CA GLU A 53 4.34 -3.98 7.79
C GLU A 53 2.92 -4.28 7.31
N ASN A 54 2.37 -5.40 7.78
CA ASN A 54 1.00 -5.78 7.42
C ASN A 54 -0.05 -4.80 7.99
N HIS A 55 0.25 -4.21 9.15
CA HIS A 55 -0.54 -3.16 9.79
C HIS A 55 0.30 -2.50 10.88
N ALA A 56 0.07 -1.21 11.13
CA ALA A 56 0.77 -0.45 12.16
C ALA A 56 0.82 -1.18 13.50
N GLY A 57 2.04 -1.46 13.99
CA GLY A 57 2.30 -2.18 15.23
C GLY A 57 2.27 -3.71 15.15
N MET A 58 2.11 -4.29 13.97
CA MET A 58 2.35 -5.72 13.70
C MET A 58 3.82 -5.99 13.39
N GLU A 59 4.16 -7.16 12.87
CA GLU A 59 5.54 -7.49 12.50
C GLU A 59 6.01 -6.67 11.30
N ILE A 60 7.28 -6.30 11.31
CA ILE A 60 7.96 -5.73 10.16
C ILE A 60 8.52 -6.89 9.34
N ILE A 61 8.30 -6.86 8.04
CA ILE A 61 8.71 -7.87 7.08
C ILE A 61 9.79 -7.24 6.20
N GLY A 62 10.87 -7.97 5.96
CA GLY A 62 12.01 -7.46 5.21
C GLY A 62 12.92 -6.59 6.07
N ARG A 63 13.62 -5.66 5.43
CA ARG A 63 14.61 -4.78 6.05
C ARG A 63 14.05 -3.36 6.22
N MET A 64 14.27 -2.74 7.36
CA MET A 64 14.04 -1.31 7.52
C MET A 64 15.21 -0.53 6.94
N PRO A 65 15.01 0.24 5.85
CA PRO A 65 16.03 1.10 5.32
C PRO A 65 16.27 2.30 6.25
N VAL A 66 17.48 2.87 6.16
CA VAL A 66 17.85 4.05 6.93
C VAL A 66 17.76 5.32 6.07
N LYS A 67 17.76 6.47 6.73
CA LYS A 67 17.80 7.79 6.07
C LYS A 67 19.00 7.87 5.10
N GLY A 68 18.74 8.35 3.89
CA GLY A 68 19.71 8.47 2.81
C GLY A 68 19.76 7.28 1.86
N GLU A 69 18.97 6.22 2.08
CA GLU A 69 18.82 5.10 1.16
C GLU A 69 17.65 5.27 0.18
N GLY A 70 16.80 6.30 0.37
CA GLY A 70 15.67 6.60 -0.52
C GLY A 70 16.08 7.34 -1.79
N PHE A 71 15.13 7.47 -2.71
CA PHE A 71 15.34 8.28 -3.92
C PHE A 71 15.50 9.76 -3.56
N THR A 72 16.49 10.40 -4.18
CA THR A 72 16.66 11.84 -4.12
C THR A 72 15.74 12.55 -5.14
N ALA A 73 15.59 13.87 -5.03
CA ALA A 73 14.85 14.63 -6.04
C ALA A 73 15.52 14.55 -7.45
N PRO A 74 16.85 14.66 -7.58
CA PRO A 74 17.53 14.40 -8.85
C PRO A 74 17.28 13.00 -9.42
N ASP A 75 17.21 11.95 -8.58
CA ASP A 75 16.86 10.60 -9.04
C ASP A 75 15.47 10.57 -9.67
N ILE A 76 14.49 11.20 -9.02
CA ILE A 76 13.10 11.25 -9.49
C ILE A 76 13.02 12.01 -10.84
N GLU A 77 13.71 13.15 -10.95
CA GLU A 77 13.74 13.96 -12.17
C GLU A 77 14.46 13.23 -13.31
N GLY A 78 15.60 12.60 -13.02
CA GLY A 78 16.36 11.81 -14.00
C GLY A 78 15.61 10.55 -14.46
N LEU A 79 14.97 9.84 -13.55
CA LEU A 79 14.12 8.69 -13.88
C LEU A 79 12.94 9.10 -14.77
N SER A 80 12.32 10.28 -14.55
CA SER A 80 11.28 10.78 -15.43
C SER A 80 11.76 10.89 -16.87
N THR A 81 12.88 11.57 -17.07
CA THR A 81 13.49 11.71 -18.40
C THR A 81 13.86 10.35 -19.02
N TYR A 82 14.38 9.43 -18.21
CA TYR A 82 14.69 8.07 -18.66
C TYR A 82 13.44 7.33 -19.15
N PHE A 83 12.33 7.37 -18.40
CA PHE A 83 11.08 6.72 -18.79
C PHE A 83 10.42 7.39 -20.00
N GLU A 84 10.48 8.73 -20.10
CA GLU A 84 10.02 9.47 -21.29
C GLU A 84 10.76 9.03 -22.56
N ASN A 85 12.10 8.88 -22.48
CA ASN A 85 12.92 8.39 -23.59
C ASN A 85 12.59 6.95 -24.00
N LEU A 86 12.01 6.15 -23.10
CA LEU A 86 11.49 4.82 -23.39
C LEU A 86 10.04 4.81 -23.90
N GLY A 87 9.41 5.99 -24.05
CA GLY A 87 8.06 6.15 -24.56
C GLY A 87 6.94 6.00 -23.49
N PHE A 88 7.28 6.09 -22.18
CA PHE A 88 6.28 6.11 -21.12
C PHE A 88 5.72 7.53 -20.91
N ASP A 89 4.44 7.62 -20.60
CA ASP A 89 3.83 8.87 -20.09
C ASP A 89 4.28 9.11 -18.66
N SER A 90 5.27 9.99 -18.52
CA SER A 90 5.96 10.27 -17.27
C SER A 90 5.78 11.73 -16.88
N SER A 91 5.64 11.99 -15.60
CA SER A 91 5.60 13.34 -15.06
C SER A 91 6.14 13.40 -13.64
N VAL A 92 6.76 14.54 -13.29
CA VAL A 92 7.25 14.80 -11.94
C VAL A 92 6.36 15.81 -11.25
N LEU A 93 5.82 15.40 -10.09
CA LEU A 93 5.11 16.28 -9.19
C LEU A 93 6.09 16.88 -8.20
N ASN A 94 6.27 18.22 -8.27
CA ASN A 94 7.09 18.96 -7.31
C ASN A 94 6.25 19.35 -6.08
N LEU A 95 6.45 18.66 -4.96
CA LEU A 95 5.67 18.88 -3.74
C LEU A 95 6.14 20.11 -2.93
N ASN A 96 7.27 20.71 -3.30
CA ASN A 96 7.75 21.96 -2.67
C ASN A 96 7.15 23.22 -3.31
N ASN A 97 6.63 23.10 -4.54
CA ASN A 97 6.11 24.22 -5.30
C ASN A 97 4.60 24.36 -5.09
N GLN A 98 4.20 24.81 -3.90
CA GLN A 98 2.81 25.13 -3.61
C GLN A 98 2.54 26.58 -3.95
N SER A 99 1.74 26.82 -4.97
CA SER A 99 1.02 28.06 -5.33
C SER A 99 1.40 29.30 -4.48
N GLY A 100 2.54 29.93 -4.76
CA GLY A 100 2.86 31.30 -4.41
C GLY A 100 3.11 31.64 -2.94
N ARG A 101 2.97 30.72 -1.98
CA ARG A 101 3.07 31.04 -0.55
C ARG A 101 4.09 30.26 0.27
N VAL A 102 4.65 29.22 -0.26
CA VAL A 102 5.68 28.46 0.47
C VAL A 102 6.82 28.17 -0.49
N SER A 103 7.63 29.16 -0.78
CA SER A 103 9.06 28.92 -0.66
C SER A 103 9.20 28.42 0.78
N ILE A 104 9.14 27.10 1.00
CA ILE A 104 9.35 26.55 2.35
C ILE A 104 10.78 26.90 2.68
N LEU A 105 10.91 28.03 3.32
CA LEU A 105 12.14 28.71 3.60
C LEU A 105 12.98 27.78 4.47
N GLY A 106 14.15 27.41 3.98
CA GLY A 106 15.13 26.66 4.73
C GLY A 106 15.13 25.15 4.51
N LEU A 107 14.44 24.60 3.51
CA LEU A 107 14.67 23.24 3.08
C LEU A 107 16.00 23.19 2.32
N GLY A 108 16.96 22.43 2.81
CA GLY A 108 18.20 22.12 2.10
C GLY A 108 17.91 21.33 0.81
N SER A 109 18.93 21.11 0.00
CA SER A 109 18.85 20.26 -1.21
C SER A 109 18.25 18.88 -0.92
N ASP A 110 18.51 18.34 0.26
CA ASP A 110 18.09 17.02 0.70
C ASP A 110 16.61 16.94 1.13
N ASP A 111 15.95 18.10 1.34
CA ASP A 111 14.53 18.16 1.74
C ASP A 111 13.58 18.37 0.56
N GLN A 112 14.06 18.18 -0.67
CA GLN A 112 13.24 18.30 -1.86
C GLN A 112 12.31 17.10 -2.02
N ALA A 113 11.01 17.34 -2.01
CA ALA A 113 10.00 16.30 -2.17
C ALA A 113 9.49 16.26 -3.63
N ARG A 114 9.65 15.10 -4.26
CA ARG A 114 9.23 14.81 -5.64
C ARG A 114 8.48 13.50 -5.69
N VAL A 115 7.54 13.40 -6.60
CA VAL A 115 6.88 12.14 -6.96
C VAL A 115 6.95 11.98 -8.47
N LEU A 116 7.54 10.88 -8.93
CA LEU A 116 7.44 10.44 -10.31
C LEU A 116 6.10 9.72 -10.48
N LEU A 117 5.35 10.06 -11.50
CA LEU A 117 4.11 9.41 -11.89
C LEU A 117 4.26 8.88 -13.32
N LEU A 118 4.12 7.56 -13.47
CA LEU A 118 4.11 6.86 -14.75
C LEU A 118 2.68 6.40 -15.01
N ARG A 119 2.04 7.04 -16.00
CA ARG A 119 0.66 6.72 -16.37
C ARG A 119 0.60 5.42 -17.16
N GLU A 120 -0.39 4.60 -16.84
CA GLU A 120 -0.65 3.34 -17.54
C GLU A 120 0.62 2.48 -17.72
N TRP A 121 1.53 2.54 -16.73
CA TRP A 121 2.83 1.86 -16.82
C TRP A 121 2.66 0.36 -17.11
N VAL A 122 1.70 -0.31 -16.47
CA VAL A 122 1.49 -1.75 -16.69
C VAL A 122 1.07 -2.02 -18.13
N GLN A 123 0.16 -1.21 -18.68
CA GLN A 123 -0.33 -1.38 -20.05
C GLN A 123 0.76 -1.08 -21.10
N THR A 124 1.65 -0.13 -20.80
CA THR A 124 2.75 0.26 -21.68
C THR A 124 3.91 -0.74 -21.63
N ALA A 125 4.24 -1.25 -20.43
CA ALA A 125 5.33 -2.21 -20.25
C ALA A 125 4.97 -3.64 -20.69
N PHE A 126 3.67 -3.96 -20.76
CA PHE A 126 3.12 -5.27 -21.09
C PHE A 126 1.95 -5.15 -22.07
N GLU A 127 1.19 -6.22 -22.25
CA GLU A 127 -0.08 -6.17 -22.97
C GLU A 127 -1.18 -5.53 -22.12
N ALA A 128 -2.16 -4.88 -22.77
CA ALA A 128 -3.25 -4.18 -22.09
C ALA A 128 -4.09 -5.07 -21.14
N THR A 129 -4.13 -6.38 -21.38
CA THR A 129 -4.84 -7.35 -20.54
C THR A 129 -4.13 -7.65 -19.23
N THR A 130 -2.83 -7.34 -19.10
CA THR A 130 -2.01 -7.67 -17.92
C THR A 130 -2.56 -7.07 -16.62
N VAL A 131 -3.16 -5.87 -16.66
CA VAL A 131 -3.81 -5.28 -15.47
C VAL A 131 -4.95 -6.14 -14.93
N GLN A 132 -5.70 -6.80 -15.81
CA GLN A 132 -6.79 -7.70 -15.42
C GLN A 132 -6.26 -9.01 -14.82
N ASP A 133 -5.13 -9.49 -15.33
CA ASP A 133 -4.50 -10.72 -14.83
C ASP A 133 -3.88 -10.47 -13.44
N ILE A 134 -3.19 -9.35 -13.24
CA ILE A 134 -2.74 -8.92 -11.91
C ILE A 134 -3.95 -8.80 -10.97
N TYR A 135 -5.03 -8.14 -11.41
CA TYR A 135 -6.24 -8.02 -10.60
C TYR A 135 -6.81 -9.38 -10.20
N ARG A 136 -6.86 -10.38 -11.11
CA ARG A 136 -7.33 -11.74 -10.82
C ARG A 136 -6.47 -12.41 -9.74
N GLU A 137 -5.14 -12.28 -9.83
CA GLU A 137 -4.21 -12.82 -8.83
C GLU A 137 -4.45 -12.20 -7.45
N LEU A 138 -4.62 -10.87 -7.37
CA LEU A 138 -4.87 -10.13 -6.13
C LEU A 138 -6.25 -10.44 -5.53
N ALA A 139 -7.27 -10.49 -6.37
CA ALA A 139 -8.65 -10.72 -5.93
C ALA A 139 -8.88 -12.14 -5.44
N ALA A 140 -8.04 -13.11 -5.84
CA ALA A 140 -8.09 -14.48 -5.36
C ALA A 140 -7.50 -14.67 -3.95
N ASP A 141 -6.75 -13.70 -3.43
CA ASP A 141 -6.11 -13.81 -2.13
C ASP A 141 -7.05 -13.55 -0.95
N ALA A 142 -6.72 -14.16 0.18
CA ALA A 142 -7.39 -13.92 1.45
C ALA A 142 -6.74 -12.72 2.17
N TRP A 143 -7.33 -11.56 2.03
CA TRP A 143 -6.85 -10.31 2.62
C TRP A 143 -7.16 -10.23 4.12
N ASP A 144 -6.15 -9.88 4.94
CA ASP A 144 -6.32 -9.81 6.39
C ASP A 144 -7.24 -8.66 6.79
N ALA A 145 -8.36 -9.01 7.43
CA ALA A 145 -9.37 -8.08 7.90
C ALA A 145 -9.22 -7.70 9.38
N GLU A 146 -8.20 -8.21 10.07
CA GLU A 146 -8.00 -8.01 11.50
C GLU A 146 -6.55 -7.67 11.84
N TYR A 147 -6.36 -7.01 12.99
CA TYR A 147 -5.05 -6.68 13.54
C TYR A 147 -5.05 -6.67 15.05
N LEU A 148 -3.87 -6.72 15.68
CA LEU A 148 -3.69 -6.57 17.10
C LEU A 148 -3.42 -5.11 17.47
N ASP A 149 -4.36 -4.47 18.16
CA ASP A 149 -4.14 -3.14 18.73
C ASP A 149 -3.45 -3.29 20.10
N LYS A 150 -2.14 -3.07 20.13
CA LYS A 150 -1.31 -3.17 21.34
C LYS A 150 -1.61 -2.08 22.38
N ASN A 151 -2.36 -1.04 22.02
CA ASN A 151 -2.72 0.05 22.94
C ASN A 151 -4.07 -0.18 23.63
N LYS A 152 -4.82 -1.17 23.18
CA LYS A 152 -6.10 -1.54 23.81
C LYS A 152 -5.95 -2.73 24.74
N TYR A 153 -6.89 -2.85 25.67
CA TYR A 153 -6.96 -3.95 26.63
C TYR A 153 -8.13 -4.86 26.31
N ARG A 154 -7.99 -6.12 26.65
CA ARG A 154 -9.07 -7.12 26.69
C ARG A 154 -9.16 -7.70 28.10
N THR A 155 -10.30 -8.26 28.47
CA THR A 155 -10.46 -9.01 29.71
C THR A 155 -10.23 -10.49 29.42
N GLU A 156 -9.40 -11.15 30.22
CA GLU A 156 -9.19 -12.60 30.22
C GLU A 156 -9.38 -13.14 31.63
N ILE A 157 -9.82 -14.39 31.75
CA ILE A 157 -9.85 -15.10 33.03
C ILE A 157 -8.51 -15.83 33.15
N ILE A 158 -7.70 -15.40 34.11
CA ILE A 158 -6.41 -16.02 34.43
C ILE A 158 -6.54 -16.55 35.86
N ASP A 159 -6.39 -17.84 36.06
CA ASP A 159 -6.52 -18.51 37.36
C ASP A 159 -7.86 -18.18 38.06
N GLY A 160 -8.95 -18.09 37.29
CA GLY A 160 -10.29 -17.77 37.80
C GLY A 160 -10.55 -16.29 38.11
N VAL A 161 -9.58 -15.39 37.83
CA VAL A 161 -9.69 -13.95 38.07
C VAL A 161 -9.79 -13.16 36.76
N GLU A 162 -10.76 -12.26 36.67
CA GLU A 162 -10.83 -11.32 35.55
C GLU A 162 -9.62 -10.39 35.55
N THR A 163 -8.79 -10.51 34.53
CA THR A 163 -7.55 -9.76 34.38
C THR A 163 -7.56 -8.94 33.09
N LYS A 164 -7.16 -7.66 33.19
CA LYS A 164 -6.95 -6.81 32.01
C LYS A 164 -5.61 -7.13 31.36
N VAL A 165 -5.65 -7.69 30.16
CA VAL A 165 -4.48 -8.04 29.37
C VAL A 165 -4.32 -7.05 28.22
N ARG A 166 -3.10 -6.57 27.99
CA ARG A 166 -2.77 -5.62 26.89
C ARG A 166 -2.86 -6.35 25.54
N GLY A 167 -3.36 -5.64 24.55
CA GLY A 167 -3.58 -6.15 23.20
C GLY A 167 -5.02 -6.62 22.98
N LYS A 168 -5.69 -6.03 22.00
CA LYS A 168 -7.05 -6.39 21.59
C LYS A 168 -7.10 -6.62 20.10
N ARG A 169 -7.71 -7.72 19.69
CA ARG A 169 -7.98 -7.99 18.27
C ARG A 169 -9.07 -7.04 17.77
N MET A 170 -8.79 -6.37 16.66
CA MET A 170 -9.62 -5.34 16.06
C MET A 170 -9.83 -5.61 14.57
N ASN A 171 -10.98 -5.18 14.04
CA ASN A 171 -11.25 -5.25 12.60
C ASN A 171 -10.61 -4.06 11.88
N LYS A 172 -9.98 -4.31 10.74
CA LYS A 172 -9.52 -3.31 9.78
C LYS A 172 -10.73 -2.74 9.03
N ARG A 173 -11.01 -1.45 9.23
CA ARG A 173 -12.16 -0.77 8.60
C ARG A 173 -11.75 0.15 7.46
N ALA A 174 -10.52 0.61 7.49
CA ALA A 174 -9.98 1.55 6.51
C ALA A 174 -9.54 0.85 5.21
N ARG A 175 -8.93 -0.30 5.33
CA ARG A 175 -8.45 -1.17 4.25
C ARG A 175 -8.11 -2.54 4.81
N THR A 176 -7.94 -3.54 3.95
CA THR A 176 -7.35 -4.83 4.31
C THR A 176 -5.94 -4.92 3.71
N ASN A 177 -5.06 -5.70 4.33
CA ASN A 177 -3.65 -5.76 3.95
C ASN A 177 -3.17 -7.22 3.86
N LEU A 178 -2.11 -7.43 3.11
CA LEU A 178 -1.21 -8.59 3.19
C LEU A 178 0.15 -8.19 2.60
N CYS A 179 1.15 -9.03 2.76
CA CYS A 179 2.45 -8.83 2.12
C CYS A 179 2.77 -9.97 1.17
N TYR A 180 3.42 -9.65 0.04
CA TYR A 180 4.01 -10.61 -0.87
C TYR A 180 5.53 -10.62 -0.67
N VAL A 181 6.10 -11.81 -0.47
CA VAL A 181 7.55 -12.01 -0.29
C VAL A 181 7.97 -13.22 -1.10
N ALA A 182 9.02 -13.10 -1.90
CA ALA A 182 9.49 -14.20 -2.72
C ALA A 182 9.98 -15.38 -1.86
N GLY A 183 9.41 -16.57 -2.08
CA GLY A 183 9.79 -17.81 -1.39
C GLY A 183 9.36 -17.89 0.08
N ARG A 184 8.45 -17.03 0.55
CA ARG A 184 7.93 -17.07 1.92
C ARG A 184 6.40 -17.07 1.95
N GLU A 185 5.83 -17.93 2.80
CA GLU A 185 4.40 -17.96 3.11
C GLU A 185 4.18 -17.91 4.61
N GLN A 186 3.11 -17.24 5.03
CA GLN A 186 2.71 -17.16 6.44
C GLN A 186 1.20 -16.96 6.55
N GLU A 187 0.55 -17.83 7.31
CA GLU A 187 -0.82 -17.59 7.75
C GLU A 187 -0.86 -16.54 8.88
N PRO A 188 -1.91 -15.72 8.93
CA PRO A 188 -1.99 -14.68 9.95
C PRO A 188 -2.17 -15.29 11.35
N ASP A 189 -1.37 -14.80 12.31
CA ASP A 189 -1.56 -15.01 13.73
C ASP A 189 -1.70 -13.64 14.42
N VAL A 190 -2.94 -13.15 14.47
CA VAL A 190 -3.24 -11.82 14.98
C VAL A 190 -2.77 -11.64 16.42
N TRP A 191 -2.83 -12.69 17.26
CA TRP A 191 -2.40 -12.60 18.65
C TRP A 191 -0.90 -12.44 18.82
N LYS A 192 -0.11 -12.96 17.87
CA LYS A 192 1.33 -12.75 17.81
C LYS A 192 1.72 -11.51 17.00
N GLY A 193 0.73 -10.75 16.49
CA GLY A 193 1.00 -9.58 15.65
C GLY A 193 1.55 -9.96 14.27
N LYS A 194 1.24 -11.15 13.77
CA LYS A 194 1.67 -11.64 12.46
C LYS A 194 0.54 -11.52 11.45
N GLY A 195 0.84 -10.93 10.29
CA GLY A 195 -0.07 -10.85 9.16
C GLY A 195 0.19 -11.93 8.13
N ARG A 196 -0.67 -12.00 7.11
CA ARG A 196 -0.51 -12.91 5.98
C ARG A 196 0.67 -12.52 5.11
N ILE A 197 1.47 -13.51 4.75
CA ILE A 197 2.48 -13.42 3.69
C ILE A 197 2.13 -14.43 2.61
N VAL A 198 2.10 -13.97 1.37
CA VAL A 198 1.89 -14.79 0.17
C VAL A 198 3.20 -14.87 -0.58
N ASP A 199 3.58 -16.05 -1.05
CA ASP A 199 4.78 -16.20 -1.88
C ASP A 199 4.58 -15.47 -3.22
N LEU A 200 5.35 -14.40 -3.43
CA LEU A 200 5.32 -13.60 -4.66
C LEU A 200 5.59 -14.45 -5.91
N LYS A 201 6.43 -15.47 -5.81
CA LYS A 201 6.75 -16.38 -6.94
C LYS A 201 5.54 -17.19 -7.42
N LYS A 202 4.53 -17.36 -6.57
CA LYS A 202 3.25 -17.99 -6.93
C LYS A 202 2.27 -17.04 -7.62
N LYS A 203 2.60 -15.75 -7.69
CA LYS A 203 1.86 -14.70 -8.38
C LYS A 203 2.59 -14.35 -9.66
N THR A 204 2.41 -15.17 -10.67
CA THR A 204 3.24 -15.15 -11.89
C THR A 204 3.25 -13.78 -12.57
N VAL A 205 2.07 -13.19 -12.77
CA VAL A 205 1.94 -11.91 -13.49
C VAL A 205 2.39 -10.75 -12.62
N LEU A 206 2.01 -10.74 -11.34
CA LEU A 206 2.47 -9.71 -10.40
C LEU A 206 3.99 -9.76 -10.21
N ASN A 207 4.56 -10.96 -10.06
CA ASN A 207 6.01 -11.11 -9.92
C ASN A 207 6.76 -10.58 -11.15
N GLN A 208 6.29 -10.89 -12.36
CA GLN A 208 6.85 -10.35 -13.59
C GLN A 208 6.78 -8.82 -13.64
N ALA A 209 5.64 -8.24 -13.22
CA ALA A 209 5.48 -6.79 -13.20
C ALA A 209 6.46 -6.13 -12.19
N VAL A 210 6.61 -6.69 -11.00
CA VAL A 210 7.55 -6.20 -9.98
C VAL A 210 9.00 -6.30 -10.47
N ASP A 211 9.39 -7.44 -11.04
CA ASP A 211 10.75 -7.66 -11.56
C ASP A 211 11.07 -6.73 -12.73
N ARG A 212 10.11 -6.52 -13.64
CA ARG A 212 10.26 -5.60 -14.78
C ARG A 212 10.43 -4.18 -14.28
N LEU A 213 9.58 -3.73 -13.36
CA LEU A 213 9.64 -2.38 -12.79
C LEU A 213 10.96 -2.13 -12.09
N ARG A 214 11.41 -3.07 -11.24
CA ARG A 214 12.72 -3.02 -10.58
C ARG A 214 13.84 -2.85 -11.59
N SER A 215 13.90 -3.73 -12.60
CA SER A 215 14.96 -3.72 -13.60
C SER A 215 15.00 -2.42 -14.40
N MET A 216 13.83 -1.83 -14.73
CA MET A 216 13.76 -0.55 -15.44
C MET A 216 14.25 0.61 -14.57
N ILE A 217 13.88 0.64 -13.28
CA ILE A 217 14.35 1.68 -12.36
C ILE A 217 15.87 1.55 -12.15
N GLU A 218 16.40 0.33 -11.95
CA GLU A 218 17.84 0.09 -11.82
C GLU A 218 18.59 0.58 -13.05
N ALA A 219 18.11 0.25 -14.26
CA ALA A 219 18.71 0.70 -15.51
C ALA A 219 18.66 2.24 -15.64
N GLY A 220 17.55 2.86 -15.24
CA GLY A 220 17.42 4.32 -15.22
C GLY A 220 18.39 4.99 -14.26
N LEU A 221 18.54 4.46 -13.03
CA LEU A 221 19.49 4.98 -12.05
C LEU A 221 20.93 4.85 -12.53
N ILE A 222 21.28 3.75 -13.20
CA ILE A 222 22.61 3.59 -13.83
C ILE A 222 22.80 4.63 -14.94
N ALA A 223 21.80 4.83 -15.80
CA ALA A 223 21.87 5.78 -16.90
C ALA A 223 22.07 7.23 -16.46
N ILE A 224 21.58 7.60 -15.28
CA ILE A 224 21.75 8.94 -14.68
C ILE A 224 22.91 9.00 -13.68
N GLU A 225 23.74 7.97 -13.61
CA GLU A 225 24.89 7.87 -12.70
C GLU A 225 24.53 8.05 -11.22
N SER A 226 23.31 7.64 -10.82
CA SER A 226 22.87 7.72 -9.44
C SER A 226 23.57 6.67 -8.57
N LYS A 227 23.78 7.03 -7.28
CA LYS A 227 24.30 6.11 -6.26
C LYS A 227 23.17 5.35 -5.53
N THR A 228 21.93 5.75 -5.73
CA THR A 228 20.76 5.13 -5.13
C THR A 228 20.59 3.70 -5.63
N LYS A 229 20.27 2.78 -4.73
CA LYS A 229 20.04 1.38 -5.06
C LYS A 229 18.58 1.02 -4.85
N VAL A 230 18.04 0.21 -5.74
CA VAL A 230 16.68 -0.32 -5.60
C VAL A 230 16.75 -1.69 -4.95
N GLU A 231 16.02 -1.84 -3.85
CA GLU A 231 15.84 -3.11 -3.17
C GLU A 231 14.35 -3.33 -2.96
N ILE A 232 13.82 -4.44 -3.49
CA ILE A 232 12.42 -4.83 -3.33
C ILE A 232 12.39 -6.23 -2.72
N ASN A 233 12.23 -6.30 -1.40
CA ASN A 233 12.12 -7.57 -0.67
C ASN A 233 10.66 -7.87 -0.29
N VAL A 234 9.83 -6.83 -0.25
CA VAL A 234 8.43 -6.90 0.15
C VAL A 234 7.58 -6.10 -0.82
N VAL A 235 6.45 -6.66 -1.22
CA VAL A 235 5.36 -5.91 -1.83
C VAL A 235 4.21 -5.87 -0.82
N GLU A 236 4.02 -4.72 -0.17
CA GLU A 236 2.90 -4.53 0.74
C GLU A 236 1.63 -4.20 -0.03
N GLY A 237 0.65 -5.08 0.06
CA GLY A 237 -0.66 -4.92 -0.56
C GLY A 237 -1.65 -4.23 0.38
N ASN A 238 -2.30 -3.19 -0.12
CA ASN A 238 -3.42 -2.50 0.52
C ASN A 238 -4.65 -2.61 -0.38
N ARG A 239 -5.72 -3.26 0.10
CA ARG A 239 -7.00 -3.38 -0.62
C ARG A 239 -8.04 -2.42 -0.05
N TYR A 240 -8.53 -1.51 -0.87
CA TYR A 240 -9.61 -0.58 -0.59
C TYR A 240 -10.90 -1.12 -1.22
N TYR A 241 -11.61 -1.96 -0.46
CA TYR A 241 -12.76 -2.77 -0.91
C TYR A 241 -14.09 -2.02 -0.98
N ASN A 242 -14.10 -0.73 -0.61
CA ASN A 242 -15.26 0.15 -0.68
C ASN A 242 -14.79 1.59 -0.84
N LEU A 243 -14.77 2.07 -2.09
CA LEU A 243 -14.21 3.37 -2.45
C LEU A 243 -14.83 4.57 -1.73
N LYS A 244 -16.08 4.45 -1.24
CA LYS A 244 -16.77 5.50 -0.48
C LYS A 244 -16.38 5.54 1.00
N ASN A 245 -15.83 4.45 1.54
CA ASN A 245 -15.62 4.29 2.98
C ASN A 245 -14.22 3.85 3.38
N THR A 246 -13.39 3.42 2.44
CA THR A 246 -12.01 2.97 2.70
C THR A 246 -11.00 3.99 2.22
N GLY A 247 -9.82 3.98 2.83
CA GLY A 247 -8.73 4.91 2.55
C GLY A 247 -7.70 4.87 3.65
N ILE A 248 -6.76 5.80 3.60
CA ILE A 248 -5.73 6.02 4.61
C ILE A 248 -5.58 7.52 4.85
N GLY A 249 -5.68 7.93 6.12
CA GLY A 249 -5.53 9.33 6.52
C GLY A 249 -4.07 9.81 6.44
N PHE A 250 -3.86 11.10 6.65
CA PHE A 250 -2.53 11.71 6.59
C PHE A 250 -1.50 11.04 7.50
N HIS A 251 -0.48 10.48 6.88
CA HIS A 251 0.65 9.80 7.54
C HIS A 251 1.90 9.91 6.68
N GLY A 252 3.03 9.56 7.24
CA GLY A 252 4.25 9.20 6.52
C GLY A 252 4.67 7.79 6.94
N ASP A 253 5.45 7.13 6.12
CA ASP A 253 5.90 5.75 6.37
C ASP A 253 7.16 5.78 7.25
N THR A 254 7.03 5.37 8.52
CA THR A 254 8.19 5.33 9.44
C THR A 254 9.07 4.11 9.25
N GLU A 255 8.55 3.07 8.61
CA GLU A 255 9.23 1.79 8.40
C GLU A 255 9.98 1.72 7.05
N ARG A 256 9.89 2.77 6.23
CA ARG A 256 10.54 2.79 4.91
C ARG A 256 10.93 4.20 4.48
N VAL A 257 11.91 4.31 3.60
CA VAL A 257 12.32 5.54 2.89
C VAL A 257 12.27 5.36 1.37
N VAL A 258 11.88 4.16 0.93
CA VAL A 258 11.65 3.82 -0.48
C VAL A 258 10.18 3.45 -0.67
N VAL A 259 9.51 4.11 -1.60
CA VAL A 259 8.15 3.80 -2.03
C VAL A 259 8.10 3.78 -3.55
N ILE A 260 7.84 2.61 -4.10
CA ILE A 260 7.51 2.37 -5.50
C ILE A 260 6.14 1.67 -5.47
N CYS A 261 5.09 2.28 -6.00
CA CYS A 261 3.75 1.74 -5.86
C CYS A 261 3.08 1.49 -7.20
N ILE A 262 2.61 0.26 -7.41
CA ILE A 262 1.76 -0.14 -8.55
C ILE A 262 0.29 -0.04 -8.12
N SER A 263 -0.52 0.52 -8.98
CA SER A 263 -1.92 0.82 -8.76
C SER A 263 -2.83 -0.06 -9.63
N ILE A 264 -3.69 -0.88 -9.02
CA ILE A 264 -4.58 -1.80 -9.75
C ILE A 264 -6.04 -1.63 -9.27
N GLY A 265 -7.00 -1.56 -10.17
CA GLY A 265 -8.43 -1.47 -9.85
C GLY A 265 -9.10 -0.24 -10.44
N CYS A 266 -9.83 0.54 -9.63
CA CYS A 266 -10.58 1.70 -10.13
C CYS A 266 -9.66 2.82 -10.65
N ASP A 267 -10.19 3.59 -11.58
CA ASP A 267 -9.60 4.84 -12.04
C ASP A 267 -9.99 6.01 -11.14
N ASN A 268 -9.30 7.13 -11.32
CA ASN A 268 -9.52 8.39 -10.60
C ASN A 268 -9.49 8.24 -9.07
N TYR A 269 -8.62 7.34 -8.55
CA TYR A 269 -8.48 7.15 -7.12
C TYR A 269 -7.70 8.32 -6.50
N PRO A 270 -8.27 9.06 -5.54
CA PRO A 270 -7.64 10.28 -5.02
C PRO A 270 -6.46 9.94 -4.11
N MET A 271 -5.39 10.70 -4.30
CA MET A 271 -4.21 10.73 -3.43
C MET A 271 -3.81 12.19 -3.20
N ARG A 272 -3.40 12.50 -1.97
CA ARG A 272 -3.15 13.87 -1.50
C ARG A 272 -1.89 13.93 -0.66
N TRP A 273 -1.06 14.97 -0.85
CA TRP A 273 0.03 15.33 0.05
C TRP A 273 -0.27 16.65 0.74
N GLN A 274 0.20 16.78 1.98
CA GLN A 274 0.08 17.99 2.78
C GLN A 274 1.33 18.17 3.63
N TRP A 275 1.86 19.38 3.64
CA TRP A 275 2.92 19.77 4.56
C TRP A 275 2.37 20.03 5.95
N PHE A 276 3.19 19.74 6.96
CA PHE A 276 2.88 19.98 8.36
C PHE A 276 4.07 20.62 9.07
N LYS A 277 3.78 21.50 10.02
CA LYS A 277 4.73 22.09 10.98
C LYS A 277 4.03 22.14 12.33
N ASP A 278 4.73 21.76 13.41
CA ASP A 278 4.16 21.70 14.76
C ASP A 278 2.88 20.84 14.89
N GLY A 279 2.70 19.91 13.96
CA GLY A 279 1.53 19.05 13.88
C GLY A 279 0.31 19.67 13.18
N MET A 280 0.44 20.90 12.68
CA MET A 280 -0.60 21.62 11.93
C MET A 280 -0.32 21.60 10.42
N PRO A 281 -1.35 21.51 9.57
CA PRO A 281 -1.16 21.63 8.12
C PRO A 281 -0.65 23.03 7.75
N VAL A 282 0.23 23.08 6.75
CA VAL A 282 0.83 24.31 6.22
C VAL A 282 0.70 24.33 4.70
N GLY A 283 0.20 25.44 4.17
CA GLY A 283 -0.06 25.62 2.73
C GLY A 283 -1.25 24.79 2.24
N GLU A 284 -1.47 24.81 0.94
CA GLU A 284 -2.56 24.06 0.30
C GLU A 284 -2.15 22.60 0.07
N PRO A 285 -3.08 21.66 0.13
CA PRO A 285 -2.80 20.27 -0.22
C PRO A 285 -2.52 20.12 -1.73
N ILE A 286 -1.78 19.09 -2.08
CA ILE A 286 -1.51 18.73 -3.47
C ILE A 286 -2.23 17.43 -3.78
N ASP A 287 -3.14 17.49 -4.74
CA ASP A 287 -3.98 16.37 -5.14
C ASP A 287 -3.57 15.79 -6.48
N ILE A 288 -3.62 14.47 -6.56
CA ILE A 288 -3.60 13.72 -7.82
C ILE A 288 -4.71 12.67 -7.82
N THR A 289 -5.00 12.16 -9.00
CA THR A 289 -5.77 10.93 -9.17
C THR A 289 -4.88 9.85 -9.77
N LEU A 290 -5.05 8.62 -9.31
CA LEU A 290 -4.36 7.45 -9.80
C LEU A 290 -5.33 6.58 -10.59
N ASN A 291 -4.90 6.11 -11.76
CA ASN A 291 -5.64 5.18 -12.60
C ASN A 291 -5.12 3.74 -12.46
N CYS A 292 -5.85 2.80 -13.02
CA CYS A 292 -5.43 1.41 -13.09
C CYS A 292 -4.16 1.29 -13.96
N GLY A 293 -3.14 0.63 -13.45
CA GLY A 293 -1.86 0.44 -14.14
C GLY A 293 -0.85 1.57 -13.92
N ASP A 294 -1.23 2.66 -13.25
CA ASP A 294 -0.28 3.72 -12.88
C ASP A 294 0.76 3.21 -11.88
N VAL A 295 1.97 3.74 -12.01
CA VAL A 295 3.05 3.59 -11.02
C VAL A 295 3.44 4.96 -10.51
N TYR A 296 3.71 5.07 -9.21
CA TYR A 296 4.36 6.26 -8.67
C TYR A 296 5.57 5.88 -7.82
N ILE A 297 6.57 6.76 -7.84
CA ILE A 297 7.82 6.62 -7.08
C ILE A 297 8.03 7.90 -6.27
N MET A 298 8.25 7.76 -4.97
CA MET A 298 8.44 8.89 -4.08
C MET A 298 9.92 9.12 -3.78
N SER A 299 10.35 10.39 -3.79
CA SER A 299 11.62 10.75 -3.15
C SER A 299 11.52 10.50 -1.64
N GLU A 300 12.66 10.33 -0.95
CA GLU A 300 12.71 10.04 0.49
C GLU A 300 11.89 11.04 1.30
N LYS A 301 11.98 12.34 0.98
CA LYS A 301 11.19 13.37 1.67
C LYS A 301 9.68 13.23 1.43
N ALA A 302 9.27 12.79 0.23
CA ALA A 302 7.86 12.58 -0.11
C ALA A 302 7.26 11.36 0.61
N VAL A 303 8.07 10.37 0.99
CA VAL A 303 7.65 9.24 1.83
C VAL A 303 7.27 9.70 3.23
N GLY A 304 7.96 10.73 3.76
CA GLY A 304 7.63 11.34 5.03
C GLY A 304 7.99 10.49 6.25
N ALA A 305 9.11 9.77 6.22
CA ALA A 305 9.56 8.94 7.35
C ALA A 305 9.73 9.74 8.65
N ASP A 306 9.94 11.04 8.54
CA ASP A 306 10.09 12.00 9.64
C ASP A 306 8.75 12.60 10.15
N TRP A 307 7.61 12.16 9.66
CA TRP A 307 6.30 12.80 9.86
C TRP A 307 5.85 13.00 11.31
N LYS A 308 6.43 12.26 12.26
CA LYS A 308 6.15 12.40 13.70
C LYS A 308 6.92 13.55 14.34
N LEU A 309 7.96 14.08 13.69
CA LEU A 309 8.72 15.21 14.17
C LEU A 309 7.87 16.49 14.06
N ARG A 310 7.90 17.32 15.11
CA ARG A 310 7.13 18.57 15.15
C ARG A 310 7.99 19.80 14.90
N SER A 311 9.28 19.72 15.23
CA SER A 311 10.22 20.83 15.12
C SER A 311 10.66 21.17 13.69
N ILE A 312 10.35 20.33 12.72
CA ILE A 312 10.70 20.52 11.31
C ILE A 312 9.45 20.48 10.43
N TYR A 313 9.57 20.91 9.16
CA TYR A 313 8.55 20.67 8.16
C TYR A 313 8.56 19.20 7.78
N THR A 314 7.39 18.57 7.87
CA THR A 314 7.18 17.17 7.49
C THR A 314 6.12 17.07 6.43
N LEU A 315 6.26 16.10 5.53
CA LEU A 315 5.27 15.82 4.51
C LEU A 315 4.49 14.56 4.89
N ARG A 316 3.19 14.59 4.67
CA ARG A 316 2.30 13.45 4.89
C ARG A 316 1.45 13.24 3.65
N HIS A 317 1.06 12.00 3.43
CA HIS A 317 0.17 11.63 2.34
C HIS A 317 -1.06 10.90 2.85
N ALA A 318 -2.15 11.00 2.07
CA ALA A 318 -3.43 10.37 2.33
C ALA A 318 -4.03 9.87 1.02
N ALA A 319 -4.90 8.86 1.07
CA ALA A 319 -5.57 8.35 -0.13
C ALA A 319 -6.95 7.79 0.18
N GLY A 320 -7.86 7.84 -0.78
CA GLY A 320 -9.15 7.20 -0.73
C GLY A 320 -10.32 8.13 -0.43
N ALA A 321 -11.32 7.62 0.28
CA ALA A 321 -12.57 8.32 0.53
C ALA A 321 -12.35 9.70 1.20
N LYS A 322 -13.19 10.68 0.85
CA LYS A 322 -13.11 12.09 1.30
C LYS A 322 -12.86 12.29 2.80
N LYS A 323 -13.30 11.37 3.66
CA LYS A 323 -13.05 11.46 5.11
C LYS A 323 -11.59 11.20 5.51
N TYR A 324 -10.75 10.75 4.58
CA TYR A 324 -9.33 10.48 4.79
C TYR A 324 -8.43 11.54 4.15
N THR A 325 -8.91 12.17 3.08
CA THR A 325 -8.19 13.19 2.28
C THR A 325 -8.72 14.63 2.50
#